data_1e168cb6b45e5fe7a545cfecfef3b1a0
#
_entry.id   1e168cb6b45e5fe7a545cfecfef3b1a0
#
_cell.length_a   1.000
_cell.length_b   1.000
_cell.length_c   1.000
_cell.angle_alpha   90.00
_cell.angle_beta   90.00
_cell.angle_gamma   90.00
#
_symmetry.space_group_name_H-M   'P 1'
#
loop_
_entity.id
_entity.type
_entity.pdbx_description
1 polymer ?
#
loop_
_entity_poly.entity_id
_entity_poly.type
_entity_poly.pdbx_seq_one_letter_code
_entity_poly.pdbx_strand_id
1 'polypeptide(L)'
;EYRRKVKSAVTRGIDCILRTQIKQDGKLTAWCAQHDQKTLEPAWARSYEPPSLSGAESVGVVRFLMSIEEPTPEIVVAIEGAVAWFRSVAMKGVRLESARRDDGRKERWLAPDPDASPLWARFYELGTNRPLYLDRDSVFRYDFTEISYERRSGYSYHGTWVAKLLTDEYPRWVEKHDLPKE
;
A
#
# COMPACT_ATOMS: atom_id res chain seq x y z
N GLU A 1 18.70 -14.89 -28.07
CA GLU A 1 17.29 -14.58 -28.27
C GLU A 1 16.50 -14.57 -26.95
N TYR A 2 16.54 -15.62 -26.14
CA TYR A 2 15.80 -15.74 -24.87
C TYR A 2 16.07 -14.59 -23.91
N ARG A 3 17.37 -14.27 -23.61
CA ARG A 3 17.76 -13.16 -22.73
C ARG A 3 17.21 -11.82 -23.19
N ARG A 4 17.18 -11.57 -24.51
CA ARG A 4 16.63 -10.33 -25.07
C ARG A 4 15.13 -10.22 -24.84
N LYS A 5 14.38 -11.31 -25.01
CA LYS A 5 12.92 -11.37 -24.74
C LYS A 5 12.64 -11.11 -23.27
N VAL A 6 13.39 -11.73 -22.35
CA VAL A 6 13.24 -11.52 -20.91
C VAL A 6 13.52 -10.06 -20.54
N LYS A 7 14.66 -9.50 -20.97
CA LYS A 7 15.00 -8.09 -20.71
C LYS A 7 13.90 -7.14 -21.21
N SER A 8 13.43 -7.34 -22.43
CA SER A 8 12.32 -6.55 -22.99
C SER A 8 11.02 -6.68 -22.18
N ALA A 9 10.68 -7.87 -21.69
CA ALA A 9 9.50 -8.08 -20.86
C ALA A 9 9.61 -7.35 -19.51
N VAL A 10 10.76 -7.43 -18.85
CA VAL A 10 11.04 -6.73 -17.59
C VAL A 10 10.94 -5.22 -17.78
N THR A 11 11.57 -4.66 -18.84
CA THR A 11 11.48 -3.23 -19.14
C THR A 11 10.04 -2.76 -19.30
N ARG A 12 9.22 -3.49 -20.07
CA ARG A 12 7.79 -3.15 -20.22
C ARG A 12 7.00 -3.28 -18.92
N GLY A 13 7.37 -4.25 -18.06
CA GLY A 13 6.76 -4.40 -16.74
C GLY A 13 7.06 -3.20 -15.83
N ILE A 14 8.30 -2.72 -15.84
CA ILE A 14 8.71 -1.52 -15.10
C ILE A 14 7.96 -0.29 -15.64
N ASP A 15 7.92 -0.08 -16.96
CA ASP A 15 7.14 1.01 -17.57
C ASP A 15 5.67 0.98 -17.16
N CYS A 16 5.05 -0.19 -17.16
CA CYS A 16 3.68 -0.36 -16.70
C CYS A 16 3.52 0.05 -15.23
N ILE A 17 4.42 -0.38 -14.35
CA ILE A 17 4.41 -0.01 -12.93
C ILE A 17 4.52 1.52 -12.76
N LEU A 18 5.46 2.16 -13.43
CA LEU A 18 5.64 3.62 -13.34
C LEU A 18 4.40 4.39 -13.84
N ARG A 19 3.77 3.91 -14.91
CA ARG A 19 2.58 4.53 -15.50
C ARG A 19 1.32 4.33 -14.67
N THR A 20 1.24 3.26 -13.89
CA THR A 20 0.11 2.99 -12.99
C THR A 20 0.23 3.63 -11.62
N GLN A 21 1.37 4.27 -11.31
CA GLN A 21 1.51 4.99 -10.06
C GLN A 21 0.56 6.18 -9.99
N ILE A 22 -0.24 6.22 -8.93
CA ILE A 22 -1.30 7.21 -8.77
C ILE A 22 -0.69 8.57 -8.40
N LYS A 23 -1.18 9.64 -9.04
CA LYS A 23 -0.85 11.02 -8.69
C LYS A 23 -2.04 11.67 -7.98
N GLN A 24 -1.76 12.35 -6.87
CA GLN A 24 -2.71 13.20 -6.17
C GLN A 24 -2.08 14.58 -5.96
N ASP A 25 -2.80 15.65 -6.30
CA ASP A 25 -2.30 17.04 -6.20
C ASP A 25 -0.93 17.24 -6.87
N GLY A 26 -0.73 16.59 -8.02
CA GLY A 26 0.52 16.64 -8.79
C GLY A 26 1.68 15.82 -8.22
N LYS A 27 1.51 15.16 -7.07
CA LYS A 27 2.54 14.33 -6.43
C LYS A 27 2.30 12.85 -6.71
N LEU A 28 3.38 12.11 -6.94
CA LEU A 28 3.35 10.66 -6.98
C LEU A 28 3.04 10.12 -5.59
N THR A 29 2.20 9.08 -5.54
CA THR A 29 1.80 8.40 -4.32
C THR A 29 2.06 6.90 -4.43
N ALA A 30 1.11 6.04 -4.10
CA ALA A 30 1.22 4.60 -4.18
C ALA A 30 0.45 4.03 -5.39
N TRP A 31 0.21 2.75 -5.38
CA TRP A 31 -0.54 2.02 -6.42
C TRP A 31 -1.84 1.49 -5.86
N CYS A 32 -2.81 1.29 -6.72
CA CYS A 32 -3.95 0.45 -6.41
C CYS A 32 -3.54 -1.04 -6.40
N ALA A 33 -4.31 -1.87 -5.70
CA ALA A 33 -4.11 -3.32 -5.72
C ALA A 33 -4.38 -3.92 -7.11
N GLN A 34 -5.22 -3.26 -7.93
CA GLN A 34 -5.53 -3.65 -9.29
C GLN A 34 -5.77 -2.43 -10.17
N HIS A 35 -5.33 -2.53 -11.43
CA HIS A 35 -5.52 -1.51 -12.46
C HIS A 35 -6.20 -2.12 -13.69
N ASP A 36 -6.98 -1.31 -14.39
CA ASP A 36 -7.55 -1.68 -15.68
C ASP A 36 -6.43 -1.84 -16.72
N GLN A 37 -6.45 -2.93 -17.48
CA GLN A 37 -5.37 -3.27 -18.41
C GLN A 37 -5.26 -2.32 -19.63
N LYS A 38 -6.30 -1.54 -19.93
CA LYS A 38 -6.34 -0.63 -21.09
C LYS A 38 -6.13 0.82 -20.66
N THR A 39 -6.85 1.25 -19.63
CA THR A 39 -6.80 2.64 -19.16
C THR A 39 -5.67 2.89 -18.17
N LEU A 40 -5.18 1.85 -17.50
CA LEU A 40 -4.24 1.87 -16.39
C LEU A 40 -4.78 2.57 -15.14
N GLU A 41 -6.05 2.90 -15.11
CA GLU A 41 -6.69 3.51 -13.94
C GLU A 41 -6.91 2.49 -12.82
N PRO A 42 -6.98 2.93 -11.56
CA PRO A 42 -7.38 2.08 -10.44
C PRO A 42 -8.72 1.39 -10.71
N ALA A 43 -8.81 0.08 -10.45
CA ALA A 43 -9.97 -0.72 -10.77
C ALA A 43 -10.42 -1.58 -9.58
N TRP A 44 -11.69 -2.01 -9.62
CA TRP A 44 -12.21 -3.01 -8.69
C TRP A 44 -11.58 -4.37 -8.95
N ALA A 45 -11.17 -5.06 -7.86
CA ALA A 45 -10.85 -6.48 -7.91
C ALA A 45 -12.06 -7.30 -7.42
N ARG A 46 -12.17 -7.52 -6.10
CA ARG A 46 -13.36 -8.12 -5.48
C ARG A 46 -14.30 -7.02 -4.98
N SER A 47 -15.55 -7.37 -4.66
CA SER A 47 -16.56 -6.40 -4.18
C SER A 47 -16.13 -5.56 -2.96
N TYR A 48 -15.15 -6.02 -2.20
CA TYR A 48 -14.57 -5.33 -1.05
C TYR A 48 -13.13 -4.85 -1.26
N GLU A 49 -12.67 -4.81 -2.51
CA GLU A 49 -11.35 -4.31 -2.93
C GLU A 49 -11.53 -3.20 -3.97
N PRO A 50 -11.75 -1.96 -3.51
CA PRO A 50 -12.13 -0.84 -4.35
C PRO A 50 -10.92 -0.23 -5.08
N PRO A 51 -11.16 0.59 -6.13
CA PRO A 51 -10.19 1.56 -6.59
C PRO A 51 -9.72 2.42 -5.43
N SER A 52 -8.43 2.35 -5.09
CA SER A 52 -7.89 2.96 -3.87
C SER A 52 -6.37 3.02 -3.94
N LEU A 53 -5.75 3.75 -3.04
CA LEU A 53 -4.31 3.62 -2.76
C LEU A 53 -4.09 2.45 -1.80
N SER A 54 -3.16 1.55 -2.12
CA SER A 54 -2.89 0.40 -1.27
C SER A 54 -1.72 0.63 -0.30
N GLY A 55 -1.99 0.56 0.99
CA GLY A 55 -0.96 0.55 2.03
C GLY A 55 -0.26 -0.81 2.21
N ALA A 56 -0.73 -1.85 1.55
CA ALA A 56 -0.16 -3.20 1.65
C ALA A 56 0.55 -3.63 0.36
N GLU A 57 -0.16 -3.71 -0.76
CA GLU A 57 0.36 -4.20 -2.03
C GLU A 57 1.46 -3.31 -2.59
N SER A 58 1.36 -1.98 -2.43
CA SER A 58 2.38 -1.02 -2.88
C SER A 58 3.75 -1.23 -2.24
N VAL A 59 3.83 -1.83 -1.05
CA VAL A 59 5.12 -2.17 -0.42
C VAL A 59 5.91 -3.15 -1.28
N GLY A 60 5.23 -4.15 -1.85
CA GLY A 60 5.84 -5.11 -2.77
C GLY A 60 6.35 -4.44 -4.05
N VAL A 61 5.60 -3.47 -4.58
CA VAL A 61 5.98 -2.69 -5.76
C VAL A 61 7.23 -1.87 -5.46
N VAL A 62 7.27 -1.13 -4.34
CA VAL A 62 8.44 -0.34 -3.94
C VAL A 62 9.68 -1.23 -3.76
N ARG A 63 9.54 -2.37 -3.08
CA ARG A 63 10.65 -3.33 -2.92
C ARG A 63 11.17 -3.85 -4.25
N PHE A 64 10.27 -4.15 -5.19
CA PHE A 64 10.67 -4.55 -6.53
C PHE A 64 11.45 -3.43 -7.24
N LEU A 65 10.97 -2.20 -7.21
CA LEU A 65 11.68 -1.06 -7.80
C LEU A 65 13.05 -0.84 -7.14
N MET A 66 13.15 -0.94 -5.81
CA MET A 66 14.40 -0.85 -5.06
C MET A 66 15.39 -1.99 -5.36
N SER A 67 14.92 -3.13 -5.88
CA SER A 67 15.79 -4.24 -6.26
C SER A 67 16.53 -4.03 -7.58
N ILE A 68 16.21 -2.97 -8.33
CA ILE A 68 16.87 -2.63 -9.59
C ILE A 68 18.24 -2.03 -9.25
N GLU A 69 19.32 -2.65 -9.77
CA GLU A 69 20.69 -2.27 -9.42
C GLU A 69 21.05 -0.87 -9.90
N GLU A 70 20.62 -0.49 -11.09
CA GLU A 70 20.83 0.83 -11.69
C GLU A 70 19.46 1.49 -11.93
N PRO A 71 18.84 2.08 -10.90
CA PRO A 71 17.53 2.71 -11.04
C PRO A 71 17.64 3.99 -11.86
N THR A 72 16.73 4.17 -12.81
CA THR A 72 16.63 5.44 -13.54
C THR A 72 16.08 6.55 -12.63
N PRO A 73 16.27 7.85 -12.98
CA PRO A 73 15.69 8.95 -12.20
C PRO A 73 14.18 8.80 -11.98
N GLU A 74 13.44 8.29 -12.96
CA GLU A 74 11.99 8.06 -12.83
C GLU A 74 11.66 6.98 -11.79
N ILE A 75 12.48 5.94 -11.69
CA ILE A 75 12.33 4.89 -10.66
C ILE A 75 12.62 5.48 -9.29
N VAL A 76 13.66 6.30 -9.15
CA VAL A 76 13.99 6.97 -7.89
C VAL A 76 12.82 7.84 -7.43
N VAL A 77 12.34 8.73 -8.30
CA VAL A 77 11.20 9.63 -7.99
C VAL A 77 9.93 8.84 -7.66
N ALA A 78 9.70 7.69 -8.31
CA ALA A 78 8.55 6.83 -8.02
C ALA A 78 8.64 6.23 -6.60
N ILE A 79 9.83 5.76 -6.20
CA ILE A 79 10.09 5.21 -4.87
C ILE A 79 9.91 6.31 -3.80
N GLU A 80 10.53 7.48 -3.99
CA GLU A 80 10.45 8.62 -3.07
C GLU A 80 9.00 9.09 -2.88
N GLY A 81 8.24 9.22 -3.97
CA GLY A 81 6.82 9.58 -3.93
C GLY A 81 5.98 8.58 -3.10
N ALA A 82 6.23 7.29 -3.27
CA ALA A 82 5.53 6.26 -2.49
C ALA A 82 5.95 6.28 -1.01
N VAL A 83 7.24 6.46 -0.71
CA VAL A 83 7.75 6.56 0.66
C VAL A 83 7.18 7.79 1.37
N ALA A 84 7.16 8.95 0.71
CA ALA A 84 6.56 10.18 1.25
C ALA A 84 5.06 9.97 1.55
N TRP A 85 4.33 9.33 0.63
CA TRP A 85 2.93 9.00 0.85
C TRP A 85 2.75 8.04 2.02
N PHE A 86 3.51 6.95 2.12
CA PHE A 86 3.44 6.01 3.25
C PHE A 86 3.65 6.70 4.60
N ARG A 87 4.60 7.65 4.68
CA ARG A 87 4.83 8.44 5.91
C ARG A 87 3.63 9.32 6.26
N SER A 88 2.97 9.90 5.25
CA SER A 88 1.85 10.81 5.45
C SER A 88 0.57 10.13 5.93
N VAL A 89 0.36 8.85 5.55
CA VAL A 89 -0.87 8.10 5.86
C VAL A 89 -0.71 7.10 7.01
N ALA A 90 0.41 7.12 7.70
CA ALA A 90 0.65 6.26 8.86
C ALA A 90 -0.36 6.52 9.98
N MET A 91 -1.09 5.49 10.38
CA MET A 91 -2.05 5.54 11.49
C MET A 91 -1.27 5.44 12.80
N LYS A 92 -1.23 6.52 13.57
CA LYS A 92 -0.53 6.62 14.86
C LYS A 92 -1.52 6.67 16.02
N GLY A 93 -1.07 6.28 17.23
CA GLY A 93 -1.89 6.35 18.44
C GLY A 93 -2.98 5.28 18.51
N VAL A 94 -2.88 4.25 17.70
CA VAL A 94 -3.82 3.11 17.68
C VAL A 94 -3.09 1.79 17.47
N ARG A 95 -3.61 0.74 18.08
CA ARG A 95 -3.15 -0.63 17.82
C ARG A 95 -4.30 -1.53 17.39
N LEU A 96 -4.00 -2.54 16.61
CA LEU A 96 -4.97 -3.57 16.22
C LEU A 96 -5.02 -4.63 17.34
N GLU A 97 -6.12 -4.69 18.05
CA GLU A 97 -6.41 -5.73 19.03
C GLU A 97 -7.22 -6.89 18.48
N SER A 98 -7.12 -8.02 19.13
CA SER A 98 -8.00 -9.15 18.86
C SER A 98 -8.24 -9.96 20.11
N ALA A 99 -9.47 -10.44 20.27
CA ALA A 99 -9.87 -11.38 21.31
C ALA A 99 -10.70 -12.52 20.73
N ARG A 100 -10.79 -13.64 21.45
CA ARG A 100 -11.80 -14.67 21.20
C ARG A 100 -13.03 -14.34 22.01
N ARG A 101 -14.18 -14.38 21.35
CA ARG A 101 -15.49 -14.28 21.98
C ARG A 101 -15.86 -15.63 22.64
N ASP A 102 -16.89 -15.64 23.47
CA ASP A 102 -17.37 -16.86 24.15
C ASP A 102 -17.84 -17.94 23.15
N ASP A 103 -18.29 -17.53 21.97
CA ASP A 103 -18.64 -18.43 20.86
C ASP A 103 -17.43 -18.95 20.06
N GLY A 104 -16.20 -18.66 20.52
CA GLY A 104 -14.94 -19.06 19.90
C GLY A 104 -14.51 -18.22 18.69
N ARG A 105 -15.31 -17.26 18.26
CA ARG A 105 -14.99 -16.37 17.14
C ARG A 105 -13.90 -15.37 17.53
N LYS A 106 -13.06 -15.02 16.56
CA LYS A 106 -12.02 -14.00 16.73
C LYS A 106 -12.55 -12.63 16.31
N GLU A 107 -12.70 -11.72 17.26
CA GLU A 107 -13.02 -10.31 16.98
C GLU A 107 -11.74 -9.48 16.86
N ARG A 108 -11.79 -8.41 16.05
CA ARG A 108 -10.70 -7.45 15.87
C ARG A 108 -11.25 -6.03 15.92
N TRP A 109 -10.49 -5.13 16.56
CA TRP A 109 -10.83 -3.71 16.64
C TRP A 109 -9.55 -2.85 16.74
N LEU A 110 -9.69 -1.58 16.46
CA LEU A 110 -8.63 -0.59 16.73
C LEU A 110 -8.84 -0.04 18.15
N ALA A 111 -7.83 -0.12 18.99
CA ALA A 111 -7.81 0.44 20.32
C ALA A 111 -6.85 1.64 20.39
N PRO A 112 -7.19 2.72 21.13
CA PRO A 112 -6.27 3.80 21.39
C PRO A 112 -5.02 3.31 22.12
N ASP A 113 -3.85 3.68 21.60
CA ASP A 113 -2.56 3.38 22.20
C ASP A 113 -1.52 4.41 21.70
N PRO A 114 -1.24 5.47 22.46
CA PRO A 114 -0.30 6.53 22.08
C PRO A 114 1.12 6.04 21.77
N ASP A 115 1.54 4.94 22.39
CA ASP A 115 2.88 4.38 22.28
C ASP A 115 2.97 3.26 21.22
N ALA A 116 1.87 2.94 20.55
CA ALA A 116 1.85 1.90 19.52
C ALA A 116 2.69 2.28 18.31
N SER A 117 3.38 1.28 17.76
CA SER A 117 4.01 1.41 16.45
C SER A 117 2.96 1.72 15.37
N PRO A 118 3.28 2.56 14.37
CA PRO A 118 2.34 2.90 13.32
C PRO A 118 1.79 1.69 12.58
N LEU A 119 0.51 1.78 12.23
CA LEU A 119 -0.20 0.86 11.34
C LEU A 119 -0.49 1.54 10.01
N TRP A 120 -0.78 0.72 9.01
CA TRP A 120 -1.30 1.17 7.73
C TRP A 120 -2.59 0.44 7.40
N ALA A 121 -3.56 1.17 6.86
CA ALA A 121 -4.73 0.55 6.26
C ALA A 121 -4.34 -0.11 4.92
N ARG A 122 -5.04 -1.17 4.54
CA ARG A 122 -4.85 -1.78 3.22
C ARG A 122 -5.33 -0.88 2.11
N PHE A 123 -6.47 -0.21 2.31
CA PHE A 123 -7.07 0.70 1.34
C PHE A 123 -7.20 2.11 1.90
N TYR A 124 -6.85 3.08 1.07
CA TYR A 124 -7.07 4.49 1.31
C TYR A 124 -7.85 5.10 0.15
N GLU A 125 -8.87 5.89 0.47
CA GLU A 125 -9.71 6.56 -0.52
C GLU A 125 -8.88 7.49 -1.40
N LEU A 126 -9.15 7.46 -2.70
CA LEU A 126 -8.51 8.35 -3.67
C LEU A 126 -8.88 9.81 -3.37
N GLY A 127 -7.90 10.71 -3.44
CA GLY A 127 -8.05 12.13 -3.19
C GLY A 127 -8.04 12.54 -1.72
N THR A 128 -8.60 11.75 -0.81
CA THR A 128 -8.71 12.11 0.62
C THR A 128 -7.69 11.43 1.52
N ASN A 129 -7.12 10.30 1.08
CA ASN A 129 -6.24 9.45 1.88
C ASN A 129 -6.87 8.93 3.20
N ARG A 130 -8.19 8.89 3.28
CA ARG A 130 -8.89 8.29 4.44
C ARG A 130 -8.81 6.77 4.38
N PRO A 131 -8.52 6.07 5.49
CA PRO A 131 -8.66 4.62 5.56
C PRO A 131 -10.06 4.18 5.11
N LEU A 132 -10.13 3.13 4.31
CA LEU A 132 -11.36 2.71 3.65
C LEU A 132 -11.65 1.23 3.96
N TYR A 133 -12.90 0.94 4.33
CA TYR A 133 -13.37 -0.37 4.70
C TYR A 133 -14.62 -0.73 3.92
N LEU A 134 -14.71 -1.97 3.44
CA LEU A 134 -15.86 -2.45 2.67
C LEU A 134 -16.29 -3.84 3.13
N ASP A 135 -17.58 -4.07 3.07
CA ASP A 135 -18.16 -5.41 3.02
C ASP A 135 -18.33 -5.89 1.57
N ARG A 136 -19.00 -7.02 1.41
CA ARG A 136 -19.31 -7.58 0.07
C ARG A 136 -20.37 -6.78 -0.70
N ASP A 137 -20.95 -5.76 -0.06
CA ASP A 137 -21.94 -4.84 -0.66
C ASP A 137 -21.30 -3.68 -1.45
N SER A 138 -19.97 -3.61 -1.46
CA SER A 138 -19.19 -2.56 -2.14
C SER A 138 -19.46 -1.13 -1.63
N VAL A 139 -20.03 -0.98 -0.42
CA VAL A 139 -20.28 0.31 0.19
C VAL A 139 -19.05 0.80 0.94
N PHE A 140 -18.63 2.03 0.66
CA PHE A 140 -17.51 2.68 1.34
C PHE A 140 -17.86 3.03 2.78
N ARG A 141 -17.03 2.61 3.72
CA ARG A 141 -17.12 2.91 5.14
C ARG A 141 -15.79 3.42 5.64
N TYR A 142 -15.83 4.28 6.64
CA TYR A 142 -14.64 4.95 7.17
C TYR A 142 -14.36 4.61 8.64
N ASP A 143 -15.24 3.86 9.25
CA ASP A 143 -15.03 3.25 10.56
C ASP A 143 -14.92 1.73 10.40
N PHE A 144 -13.87 1.15 10.96
CA PHE A 144 -13.61 -0.28 10.90
C PHE A 144 -14.72 -1.11 11.59
N THR A 145 -15.43 -0.52 12.54
CA THR A 145 -16.52 -1.20 13.25
C THR A 145 -17.80 -1.33 12.43
N GLU A 146 -17.96 -0.53 11.37
CA GLU A 146 -19.15 -0.54 10.50
C GLU A 146 -19.18 -1.71 9.52
N ILE A 147 -18.03 -2.39 9.28
CA ILE A 147 -18.01 -3.59 8.45
C ILE A 147 -18.34 -4.84 9.25
N SER A 148 -18.82 -5.87 8.57
CA SER A 148 -19.24 -7.13 9.18
C SER A 148 -18.10 -7.81 9.94
N TYR A 149 -18.48 -8.61 10.93
CA TYR A 149 -17.59 -9.48 11.68
C TYR A 149 -16.68 -10.33 10.74
N GLU A 150 -17.28 -10.91 9.69
CA GLU A 150 -16.55 -11.75 8.72
C GLU A 150 -15.39 -10.98 8.07
N ARG A 151 -15.61 -9.70 7.72
CA ARG A 151 -14.57 -8.87 7.12
C ARG A 151 -13.54 -8.42 8.15
N ARG A 152 -13.95 -7.97 9.33
CA ARG A 152 -13.01 -7.56 10.39
C ARG A 152 -12.05 -8.67 10.78
N SER A 153 -12.55 -9.89 10.91
CA SER A 153 -11.79 -11.03 11.42
C SER A 153 -11.06 -11.82 10.35
N GLY A 154 -11.66 -11.95 9.15
CA GLY A 154 -11.17 -12.80 8.08
C GLY A 154 -10.30 -12.10 7.04
N TYR A 155 -10.22 -10.76 7.05
CA TYR A 155 -9.46 -9.99 6.09
C TYR A 155 -8.49 -9.01 6.78
N SER A 156 -7.30 -8.85 6.23
CA SER A 156 -6.27 -7.98 6.82
C SER A 156 -6.41 -6.55 6.33
N TYR A 157 -7.28 -5.77 6.98
CA TYR A 157 -7.45 -4.34 6.69
C TYR A 157 -6.33 -3.47 7.25
N HIS A 158 -5.63 -3.91 8.29
CA HIS A 158 -4.53 -3.19 8.92
C HIS A 158 -3.31 -4.07 9.05
N GLY A 159 -2.14 -3.45 9.02
CA GLY A 159 -0.88 -4.14 9.26
C GLY A 159 0.30 -3.18 9.37
N THR A 160 1.45 -3.78 9.68
CA THR A 160 2.74 -3.08 9.80
C THR A 160 3.61 -3.25 8.55
N TRP A 161 3.00 -3.54 7.40
CA TRP A 161 3.70 -3.90 6.15
C TRP A 161 4.77 -2.90 5.72
N VAL A 162 4.52 -1.63 5.98
CA VAL A 162 5.38 -0.50 5.60
C VAL A 162 6.48 -0.27 6.62
N ALA A 163 6.32 -0.69 7.87
CA ALA A 163 7.24 -0.34 8.96
C ALA A 163 8.71 -0.63 8.60
N LYS A 164 9.01 -1.88 8.26
CA LYS A 164 10.39 -2.28 7.91
C LYS A 164 10.92 -1.56 6.67
N LEU A 165 10.06 -1.29 5.68
CA LEU A 165 10.44 -0.52 4.50
C LEU A 165 10.97 0.86 4.91
N LEU A 166 10.25 1.59 5.78
CA LEU A 166 10.60 2.94 6.18
C LEU A 166 11.77 3.02 7.16
N THR A 167 11.88 2.05 8.09
CA THR A 167 12.89 2.11 9.16
C THR A 167 14.22 1.47 8.81
N ASP A 168 14.27 0.61 7.82
CA ASP A 168 15.47 -0.19 7.51
C ASP A 168 15.75 -0.25 5.99
N GLU A 169 14.81 -0.73 5.18
CA GLU A 169 15.06 -1.07 3.78
C GLU A 169 15.33 0.17 2.91
N TYR A 170 14.47 1.20 3.01
CA TYR A 170 14.62 2.44 2.24
C TYR A 170 15.86 3.26 2.65
N PRO A 171 16.17 3.47 3.94
CA PRO A 171 17.41 4.15 4.34
C PRO A 171 18.68 3.49 3.79
N ARG A 172 18.75 2.16 3.81
CA ARG A 172 19.89 1.44 3.21
C ARG A 172 19.96 1.57 1.70
N TRP A 173 18.80 1.61 1.03
CA TRP A 173 18.73 1.79 -0.41
C TRP A 173 19.19 3.20 -0.80
N VAL A 174 18.81 4.24 -0.07
CA VAL A 174 19.28 5.63 -0.25
C VAL A 174 20.80 5.69 -0.09
N GLU A 175 21.35 5.07 0.94
CA GLU A 175 22.79 5.02 1.18
C GLU A 175 23.55 4.27 0.07
N LYS A 176 23.00 3.13 -0.37
CA LYS A 176 23.61 2.32 -1.46
C LYS A 176 23.73 3.08 -2.79
N HIS A 177 22.78 3.97 -3.07
CA HIS A 177 22.71 4.71 -4.33
C HIS A 177 23.18 6.16 -4.22
N ASP A 178 23.79 6.54 -3.09
CA ASP A 178 24.31 7.90 -2.80
C ASP A 178 23.27 9.01 -3.07
N LEU A 179 22.02 8.75 -2.69
CA LEU A 179 20.93 9.69 -2.87
C LEU A 179 20.86 10.70 -1.71
N PRO A 180 20.29 11.91 -1.93
CA PRO A 180 20.08 12.89 -0.87
C PRO A 180 19.26 12.29 0.28
N LYS A 181 19.69 12.49 1.53
CA LYS A 181 18.90 12.13 2.71
C LYS A 181 17.88 13.24 2.96
N GLU A 182 16.60 12.89 3.07
CA GLU A 182 15.53 13.81 3.49
C GLU A 182 15.68 14.26 4.95
#